data_dc7fc4bd88e5a53f86fdc857e95a25f8
#
_entry.id   dc7fc4bd88e5a53f86fdc857e95a25f8
#
_cell.length_a   1.000
_cell.length_b   1.000
_cell.length_c   1.000
_cell.angle_alpha   90.00
_cell.angle_beta   90.00
_cell.angle_gamma   90.00
#
_symmetry.space_group_name_H-M   'P 1'
#
loop_
_entity.id
_entity.type
_entity.pdbx_description
1 polymer ?
#
loop_
_entity_poly.entity_id
_entity_poly.type
_entity_poly.pdbx_seq_one_letter_code
_entity_poly.pdbx_strand_id
1 'polypeptide(L)'
;MPMRTLFIALAAALLLTSCAIIQPRVQKAGKKLECDGSRDCTVVVTVACPRYFECDLSVDYDVIVVPEPKRQVDIRWKIAGERQAEFADNGIVLDDSSFECRAEGKDAFVCRDKHPDFGVFKYAINLTVKDSPFGPRGVQSLDPWIVNH
;
A
#
# COMPACT_ATOMS: atom_id res chain seq x y z
N MET A 1 70.35 12.45 -26.37
CA MET A 1 69.37 11.31 -26.31
C MET A 1 68.22 11.68 -25.36
N PRO A 2 67.03 11.95 -25.82
CA PRO A 2 65.95 12.27 -24.92
C PRO A 2 65.14 11.01 -24.50
N MET A 3 64.99 10.87 -23.21
CA MET A 3 64.24 9.83 -22.52
C MET A 3 62.74 10.08 -22.69
N ARG A 4 62.05 9.17 -23.37
CA ARG A 4 60.56 9.19 -23.53
C ARG A 4 59.92 8.66 -22.28
N THR A 5 59.27 9.54 -21.53
CA THR A 5 58.41 9.19 -20.40
C THR A 5 57.07 8.72 -20.93
N LEU A 6 56.75 7.44 -20.64
CA LEU A 6 55.50 6.80 -20.99
C LEU A 6 54.48 7.09 -19.88
N PHE A 7 53.45 7.93 -20.17
CA PHE A 7 52.31 8.14 -19.25
C PHE A 7 51.31 7.01 -19.47
N ILE A 8 51.21 6.13 -18.49
CA ILE A 8 50.12 5.14 -18.42
C ILE A 8 48.93 5.82 -17.76
N ALA A 9 47.90 6.15 -18.56
CA ALA A 9 46.63 6.62 -18.06
C ALA A 9 45.81 5.42 -17.54
N LEU A 10 45.70 5.33 -16.22
CA LEU A 10 44.83 4.33 -15.55
C LEU A 10 43.38 4.85 -15.56
N ALA A 11 42.58 4.36 -16.50
CA ALA A 11 41.14 4.64 -16.53
C ALA A 11 40.44 3.77 -15.47
N ALA A 12 40.12 4.37 -14.34
CA ALA A 12 39.30 3.75 -13.33
C ALA A 12 37.82 3.78 -13.78
N ALA A 13 37.33 2.66 -14.31
CA ALA A 13 35.92 2.47 -14.60
C ALA A 13 35.13 2.30 -13.28
N LEU A 14 34.48 3.35 -12.83
CA LEU A 14 33.48 3.30 -11.75
C LEU A 14 32.24 2.55 -12.25
N LEU A 15 32.16 1.27 -11.90
CA LEU A 15 30.93 0.49 -12.02
C LEU A 15 29.94 0.99 -10.98
N LEU A 16 29.07 1.92 -11.37
CA LEU A 16 27.87 2.28 -10.62
C LEU A 16 26.89 1.12 -10.72
N THR A 17 26.94 0.21 -9.74
CA THR A 17 25.90 -0.77 -9.52
C THR A 17 24.64 -0.03 -9.05
N SER A 18 23.78 0.33 -10.01
CA SER A 18 22.45 0.80 -9.74
C SER A 18 21.67 -0.35 -9.10
N CYS A 19 21.51 -0.29 -7.78
CA CYS A 19 20.56 -1.12 -7.06
C CYS A 19 19.17 -0.68 -7.51
N ALA A 20 18.62 -1.32 -8.53
CA ALA A 20 17.23 -1.11 -8.93
C ALA A 20 16.34 -1.63 -7.80
N ILE A 21 15.82 -0.71 -7.02
CA ILE A 21 14.73 -1.00 -6.07
C ILE A 21 13.54 -1.37 -6.93
N ILE A 22 13.23 -2.66 -7.00
CA ILE A 22 12.03 -3.16 -7.66
C ILE A 22 10.85 -2.72 -6.80
N GLN A 23 10.27 -1.59 -7.15
CA GLN A 23 9.01 -1.16 -6.56
C GLN A 23 7.91 -2.11 -7.08
N PRO A 24 7.12 -2.75 -6.20
CA PRO A 24 6.00 -3.54 -6.64
C PRO A 24 5.06 -2.66 -7.47
N ARG A 25 4.75 -3.09 -8.69
CA ARG A 25 3.77 -2.41 -9.54
C ARG A 25 2.40 -2.61 -8.92
N VAL A 26 1.90 -1.59 -8.23
CA VAL A 26 0.49 -1.51 -7.90
C VAL A 26 -0.28 -1.33 -9.21
N GLN A 27 -1.05 -2.32 -9.61
CA GLN A 27 -2.01 -2.16 -10.70
C GLN A 27 -3.08 -1.18 -10.22
N LYS A 28 -2.99 0.06 -10.68
CA LYS A 28 -3.97 1.09 -10.37
C LYS A 28 -5.27 0.76 -11.11
N ALA A 29 -6.30 0.41 -10.37
CA ALA A 29 -7.62 0.17 -10.92
C ALA A 29 -8.29 1.45 -11.43
N GLY A 30 -7.83 2.60 -11.02
CA GLY A 30 -8.34 3.91 -11.43
C GLY A 30 -9.79 4.18 -11.00
N LYS A 31 -10.33 3.33 -10.12
CA LYS A 31 -11.72 3.42 -9.65
C LYS A 31 -11.84 4.25 -8.39
N LYS A 32 -12.92 5.02 -8.32
CA LYS A 32 -13.28 5.81 -7.14
C LYS A 32 -14.45 5.14 -6.41
N LEU A 33 -14.38 5.11 -5.07
CA LEU A 33 -15.46 4.73 -4.18
C LEU A 33 -15.96 5.99 -3.48
N GLU A 34 -17.24 6.32 -3.63
CA GLU A 34 -17.87 7.42 -2.90
C GLU A 34 -18.50 6.91 -1.61
N CYS A 35 -18.10 7.49 -0.49
CA CYS A 35 -18.49 7.16 0.86
C CYS A 35 -19.33 8.29 1.47
N ASP A 36 -20.60 8.35 1.12
CA ASP A 36 -21.53 9.42 1.56
C ASP A 36 -22.22 9.12 2.91
N GLY A 37 -21.83 8.02 3.56
CA GLY A 37 -22.43 7.55 4.82
C GLY A 37 -23.82 6.89 4.66
N SER A 38 -24.36 6.83 3.44
CA SER A 38 -25.62 6.14 3.14
C SER A 38 -25.40 4.70 2.67
N ARG A 39 -24.18 4.37 2.27
CA ARG A 39 -23.78 3.06 1.74
C ARG A 39 -22.58 2.52 2.52
N ASP A 40 -22.44 1.20 2.48
CA ASP A 40 -21.23 0.54 2.99
C ASP A 40 -20.01 1.01 2.20
N CYS A 41 -19.11 1.70 2.90
CA CYS A 41 -17.83 2.12 2.37
C CYS A 41 -16.81 0.99 2.56
N THR A 42 -16.85 -0.01 1.68
CA THR A 42 -15.99 -1.18 1.78
C THR A 42 -15.04 -1.27 0.59
N VAL A 43 -13.76 -1.39 0.89
CA VAL A 43 -12.68 -1.65 -0.07
C VAL A 43 -12.30 -3.12 0.03
N VAL A 44 -12.23 -3.80 -1.10
CA VAL A 44 -11.78 -5.19 -1.18
C VAL A 44 -10.29 -5.23 -1.46
N VAL A 45 -9.56 -5.89 -0.56
CA VAL A 45 -8.12 -6.10 -0.65
C VAL A 45 -7.87 -7.52 -1.16
N THR A 46 -7.22 -7.66 -2.29
CA THR A 46 -6.90 -8.97 -2.88
C THR A 46 -5.41 -9.21 -2.80
N VAL A 47 -5.04 -10.41 -2.32
CA VAL A 47 -3.66 -10.88 -2.28
C VAL A 47 -3.49 -11.99 -3.30
N ALA A 48 -2.57 -11.81 -4.24
CA ALA A 48 -2.17 -12.80 -5.21
C ALA A 48 -0.68 -13.09 -5.07
N CYS A 49 -0.32 -14.36 -4.89
CA CYS A 49 1.07 -14.78 -4.81
C CYS A 49 1.39 -15.69 -6.01
N PRO A 50 1.67 -15.12 -7.19
CA PRO A 50 1.94 -15.89 -8.41
C PRO A 50 3.22 -16.71 -8.33
N ARG A 51 4.11 -16.33 -7.44
CA ARG A 51 5.34 -17.05 -7.11
C ARG A 51 5.49 -17.18 -5.61
N TYR A 52 6.18 -18.24 -5.17
CA TYR A 52 6.36 -18.52 -3.73
C TYR A 52 7.00 -17.37 -2.92
N PHE A 53 7.65 -16.42 -3.59
CA PHE A 53 8.42 -15.35 -2.95
C PHE A 53 7.85 -13.95 -3.18
N GLU A 54 6.88 -13.81 -4.09
CA GLU A 54 6.34 -12.52 -4.50
C GLU A 54 4.82 -12.57 -4.34
N CYS A 55 4.29 -11.71 -3.48
CA CYS A 55 2.87 -11.49 -3.34
C CYS A 55 2.54 -10.07 -3.79
N ASP A 56 1.57 -9.97 -4.69
CA ASP A 56 1.01 -8.70 -5.14
C ASP A 56 -0.24 -8.42 -4.30
N LEU A 57 -0.37 -7.17 -3.88
CA LEU A 57 -1.54 -6.68 -3.20
C LEU A 57 -2.25 -5.68 -4.10
N SER A 58 -3.55 -5.84 -4.26
CA SER A 58 -4.38 -4.93 -5.02
C SER A 58 -5.64 -4.56 -4.25
N VAL A 59 -6.19 -3.40 -4.57
CA VAL A 59 -7.47 -2.92 -4.05
C VAL A 59 -8.42 -2.68 -5.23
N ASP A 60 -9.71 -2.86 -5.00
CA ASP A 60 -10.74 -2.62 -6.01
C ASP A 60 -10.97 -1.12 -6.29
N TYR A 61 -10.60 -0.25 -5.34
CA TYR A 61 -10.68 1.20 -5.45
C TYR A 61 -9.37 1.87 -5.02
N ASP A 62 -8.79 2.69 -5.90
CA ASP A 62 -7.56 3.44 -5.60
C ASP A 62 -7.83 4.72 -4.83
N VAL A 63 -9.02 5.28 -4.97
CA VAL A 63 -9.42 6.54 -4.37
C VAL A 63 -10.75 6.36 -3.67
N ILE A 64 -10.77 6.68 -2.38
CA ILE A 64 -11.98 6.77 -1.58
C ILE A 64 -12.33 8.26 -1.47
N VAL A 65 -13.54 8.62 -1.84
CA VAL A 65 -14.03 10.01 -1.79
C VAL A 65 -15.09 10.11 -0.71
N VAL A 66 -14.88 11.00 0.25
CA VAL A 66 -15.86 11.35 1.29
C VAL A 66 -16.45 12.71 0.94
N PRO A 67 -17.67 12.76 0.36
CA PRO A 67 -18.27 14.00 -0.08
C PRO A 67 -18.91 14.79 1.07
N GLU A 68 -19.17 16.09 0.87
CA GLU A 68 -20.04 16.87 1.75
C GLU A 68 -21.51 16.46 1.63
N PRO A 69 -22.33 16.60 2.68
CA PRO A 69 -22.03 17.12 4.00
C PRO A 69 -21.24 16.10 4.84
N LYS A 70 -20.29 16.64 5.51
CA LYS A 70 -19.33 15.91 6.33
C LYS A 70 -20.03 15.15 7.45
N ARG A 71 -20.01 13.84 7.33
CA ARG A 71 -20.50 12.92 8.37
C ARG A 71 -19.34 12.03 8.78
N GLN A 72 -19.37 11.54 10.01
CA GLN A 72 -18.47 10.48 10.41
C GLN A 72 -18.72 9.27 9.52
N VAL A 73 -17.71 8.88 8.76
CA VAL A 73 -17.76 7.75 7.83
C VAL A 73 -16.85 6.65 8.32
N ASP A 74 -17.39 5.44 8.39
CA ASP A 74 -16.58 4.25 8.61
C ASP A 74 -16.16 3.67 7.26
N ILE A 75 -14.86 3.67 7.02
CA ILE A 75 -14.26 3.04 5.84
C ILE A 75 -13.76 1.67 6.27
N ARG A 76 -14.19 0.62 5.58
CA ARG A 76 -13.85 -0.77 5.90
C ARG A 76 -13.02 -1.37 4.78
N TRP A 77 -11.98 -2.09 5.15
CA TRP A 77 -11.21 -2.94 4.25
C TRP A 77 -11.48 -4.39 4.59
N LYS A 78 -11.73 -5.21 3.57
CA LYS A 78 -11.91 -6.65 3.70
C LYS A 78 -10.95 -7.40 2.79
N ILE A 79 -10.30 -8.42 3.33
CA ILE A 79 -9.48 -9.32 2.53
C ILE A 79 -10.38 -10.27 1.77
N ALA A 80 -10.11 -10.41 0.46
CA ALA A 80 -10.71 -11.41 -0.40
C ALA A 80 -9.62 -12.14 -1.19
N GLY A 81 -9.91 -13.36 -1.64
CA GLY A 81 -9.00 -14.17 -2.43
C GLY A 81 -8.78 -15.55 -1.86
N GLU A 82 -7.96 -16.35 -2.57
CA GLU A 82 -7.69 -17.75 -2.22
C GLU A 82 -6.59 -17.91 -1.15
N ARG A 83 -5.83 -16.85 -0.89
CA ARG A 83 -4.72 -16.88 0.05
C ARG A 83 -5.18 -16.62 1.48
N GLN A 84 -4.61 -17.38 2.41
CA GLN A 84 -4.80 -17.14 3.83
C GLN A 84 -3.98 -15.94 4.27
N ALA A 85 -4.58 -14.77 4.18
CA ALA A 85 -3.99 -13.53 4.66
C ALA A 85 -4.82 -12.95 5.80
N GLU A 86 -4.18 -12.20 6.67
CA GLU A 86 -4.83 -11.44 7.73
C GLU A 86 -4.21 -10.05 7.85
N PHE A 87 -4.97 -9.08 8.34
CA PHE A 87 -4.41 -7.78 8.67
C PHE A 87 -3.41 -7.91 9.82
N ALA A 88 -2.29 -7.19 9.71
CA ALA A 88 -1.38 -6.99 10.82
C ALA A 88 -2.04 -6.12 11.90
N ASP A 89 -1.44 -6.02 13.09
CA ASP A 89 -1.95 -5.16 14.18
C ASP A 89 -2.11 -3.69 13.74
N ASN A 90 -1.21 -3.23 12.87
CA ASN A 90 -1.27 -1.95 12.18
C ASN A 90 -1.75 -2.10 10.73
N GLY A 91 -2.83 -2.85 10.52
CA GLY A 91 -3.30 -3.26 9.19
C GLY A 91 -3.56 -2.13 8.23
N ILE A 92 -4.14 -1.02 8.71
CA ILE A 92 -4.29 0.22 7.95
C ILE A 92 -3.57 1.34 8.71
N VAL A 93 -2.68 2.03 8.03
CA VAL A 93 -1.93 3.16 8.59
C VAL A 93 -2.24 4.42 7.78
N LEU A 94 -2.73 5.44 8.48
CA LEU A 94 -2.92 6.80 7.98
C LEU A 94 -2.05 7.73 8.82
N ASP A 95 -1.34 8.65 8.17
CA ASP A 95 -0.51 9.66 8.85
C ASP A 95 -1.31 10.85 9.36
N ASP A 96 -2.58 10.61 9.73
CA ASP A 96 -3.47 11.65 10.22
C ASP A 96 -4.26 11.19 11.44
N SER A 97 -4.25 12.01 12.51
CA SER A 97 -4.92 11.71 13.77
C SER A 97 -6.45 11.85 13.73
N SER A 98 -7.00 12.35 12.63
CA SER A 98 -8.44 12.43 12.41
C SER A 98 -9.08 11.06 12.15
N PHE A 99 -8.27 10.07 11.79
CA PHE A 99 -8.72 8.72 11.57
C PHE A 99 -8.49 7.84 12.80
N GLU A 100 -9.52 7.13 13.20
CA GLU A 100 -9.46 6.13 14.25
C GLU A 100 -9.63 4.73 13.68
N CYS A 101 -8.52 3.98 13.63
CA CYS A 101 -8.46 2.71 12.95
C CYS A 101 -8.40 1.54 13.94
N ARG A 102 -9.11 0.44 13.64
CA ARG A 102 -9.09 -0.80 14.44
C ARG A 102 -9.33 -2.03 13.57
N ALA A 103 -8.84 -3.16 14.01
CA ALA A 103 -9.17 -4.45 13.43
C ALA A 103 -10.63 -4.83 13.73
N GLU A 104 -11.32 -5.41 12.75
CA GLU A 104 -12.60 -6.10 12.90
C GLU A 104 -12.42 -7.59 12.58
N GLY A 105 -11.74 -8.32 13.45
CA GLY A 105 -11.31 -9.68 13.19
C GLY A 105 -9.97 -9.74 12.46
N LYS A 106 -9.72 -10.84 11.74
CA LYS A 106 -8.45 -11.06 11.03
C LYS A 106 -8.47 -10.62 9.58
N ASP A 107 -9.62 -10.63 8.98
CA ASP A 107 -9.89 -10.40 7.56
C ASP A 107 -10.52 -9.04 7.27
N ALA A 108 -10.79 -8.24 8.31
CA ALA A 108 -11.37 -6.92 8.17
C ALA A 108 -10.70 -5.88 9.08
N PHE A 109 -10.64 -4.66 8.59
CA PHE A 109 -10.14 -3.49 9.29
C PHE A 109 -11.05 -2.29 9.02
N VAL A 110 -11.28 -1.44 10.02
CA VAL A 110 -12.13 -0.26 9.88
C VAL A 110 -11.41 0.98 10.38
N CYS A 111 -11.52 2.06 9.63
CA CYS A 111 -11.10 3.38 10.06
C CYS A 111 -12.30 4.33 10.04
N ARG A 112 -12.55 4.99 11.17
CA ARG A 112 -13.54 6.04 11.29
C ARG A 112 -12.89 7.38 11.03
N ASP A 113 -13.38 8.08 10.02
CA ASP A 113 -13.05 9.48 9.78
C ASP A 113 -13.85 10.34 10.79
N LYS A 114 -13.15 10.99 11.71
CA LYS A 114 -13.76 11.83 12.75
C LYS A 114 -13.90 13.28 12.34
N HIS A 115 -13.03 13.71 11.47
CA HIS A 115 -12.94 15.09 11.02
C HIS A 115 -12.97 15.16 9.51
N PRO A 116 -13.99 15.76 9.03
CA PRO A 116 -14.18 15.94 7.63
C PRO A 116 -13.47 17.20 7.12
N ASP A 117 -12.25 17.44 7.52
CA ASP A 117 -11.47 18.50 6.93
C ASP A 117 -11.12 18.15 5.49
N PHE A 118 -11.11 19.18 4.63
CA PHE A 118 -10.67 19.00 3.27
C PHE A 118 -9.24 18.47 3.26
N GLY A 119 -9.01 17.41 2.53
CA GLY A 119 -7.67 16.85 2.48
C GLY A 119 -7.55 15.63 1.58
N VAL A 120 -6.32 15.32 1.29
CA VAL A 120 -5.95 14.10 0.56
C VAL A 120 -5.00 13.33 1.47
N PHE A 121 -5.43 12.14 1.88
CA PHE A 121 -4.73 11.30 2.84
C PHE A 121 -4.26 10.03 2.15
N LYS A 122 -2.98 9.73 2.26
CA LYS A 122 -2.45 8.43 1.84
C LYS A 122 -2.62 7.42 2.95
N TYR A 123 -2.84 6.17 2.58
CA TYR A 123 -2.85 5.09 3.55
C TYR A 123 -2.02 3.90 3.07
N ALA A 124 -1.48 3.15 4.01
CA ALA A 124 -0.79 1.91 3.75
C ALA A 124 -1.60 0.73 4.29
N ILE A 125 -1.52 -0.40 3.58
CA ILE A 125 -2.16 -1.66 3.96
C ILE A 125 -1.06 -2.65 4.35
N ASN A 126 -1.11 -3.16 5.57
CA ASN A 126 -0.17 -4.15 6.09
C ASN A 126 -0.89 -5.48 6.33
N LEU A 127 -0.47 -6.51 5.64
CA LEU A 127 -1.01 -7.86 5.75
C LEU A 127 0.07 -8.87 6.11
N THR A 128 -0.36 -10.00 6.66
CA THR A 128 0.47 -11.20 6.83
C THR A 128 -0.15 -12.34 6.04
N VAL A 129 0.60 -12.91 5.11
CA VAL A 129 0.22 -14.11 4.37
C VAL A 129 0.71 -15.33 5.14
N LYS A 130 -0.19 -16.25 5.49
CA LYS A 130 0.10 -17.40 6.37
C LYS A 130 0.45 -18.68 5.64
N ASP A 131 -0.10 -18.89 4.47
CA ASP A 131 0.07 -20.10 3.67
C ASP A 131 1.37 -20.14 2.84
N SER A 132 2.36 -19.35 3.24
CA SER A 132 3.68 -19.38 2.63
C SER A 132 4.46 -20.60 3.13
N PRO A 133 5.10 -21.38 2.23
CA PRO A 133 5.91 -22.56 2.62
C PRO A 133 7.14 -22.22 3.47
N PHE A 134 7.48 -20.93 3.57
CA PHE A 134 8.60 -20.42 4.36
C PHE A 134 8.17 -19.71 5.64
N GLY A 135 6.91 -19.88 6.05
CA GLY A 135 6.31 -19.22 7.19
C GLY A 135 5.57 -17.92 6.84
N PRO A 136 4.94 -17.29 7.85
CA PRO A 136 4.18 -16.06 7.64
C PRO A 136 5.03 -14.94 7.06
N ARG A 137 4.47 -14.19 6.10
CA ARG A 137 5.14 -13.08 5.43
C ARG A 137 4.31 -11.82 5.47
N GLY A 138 4.99 -10.72 5.80
CA GLY A 138 4.42 -9.39 5.67
C GLY A 138 4.37 -8.94 4.22
N VAL A 139 3.22 -8.41 3.81
CA VAL A 139 3.01 -7.77 2.51
C VAL A 139 2.47 -6.37 2.77
N GLN A 140 3.07 -5.39 2.12
CA GLN A 140 2.68 -3.99 2.26
C GLN A 140 2.31 -3.42 0.90
N SER A 141 1.17 -2.73 0.84
CA SER A 141 0.80 -1.89 -0.30
C SER A 141 1.09 -0.42 0.00
N LEU A 142 1.55 0.28 -1.00
CA LEU A 142 1.79 1.70 -0.93
C LEU A 142 0.84 2.44 -1.88
N ASP A 143 0.25 3.53 -1.36
CA ASP A 143 -0.33 4.66 -2.10
C ASP A 143 -1.79 4.62 -2.58
N PRO A 144 -2.76 3.96 -1.96
CA PRO A 144 -4.14 4.36 -2.14
C PRO A 144 -4.44 5.68 -1.38
N TRP A 145 -5.55 6.36 -1.77
CA TRP A 145 -5.86 7.69 -1.29
C TRP A 145 -7.26 7.79 -0.71
N ILE A 146 -7.43 8.61 0.32
CA ILE A 146 -8.72 9.12 0.79
C ILE A 146 -8.77 10.61 0.46
N VAL A 147 -9.86 11.05 -0.15
CA VAL A 147 -10.10 12.46 -0.52
C VAL A 147 -11.35 12.94 0.17
N ASN A 148 -11.20 13.88 1.07
CA ASN A 148 -12.31 14.57 1.75
C ASN A 148 -12.60 15.88 1.02
N HIS A 149 -13.85 16.07 0.64
CA HIS A 149 -14.36 17.28 -0.03
C HIS A 149 -15.24 18.10 0.88
#